data_1ec4583d412ec5ce5dc06ef5126404b5
#
_entry.id   1ec4583d412ec5ce5dc06ef5126404b5
#
_cell.length_a   1.000
_cell.length_b   1.000
_cell.length_c   1.000
_cell.angle_alpha   90.00
_cell.angle_beta   90.00
_cell.angle_gamma   90.00
#
_symmetry.space_group_name_H-M   'P 1'
#
loop_
_entity.id
_entity.type
_entity.pdbx_description
1 polymer ?
#
loop_
_entity_poly.entity_id
_entity_poly.type
_entity_poly.pdbx_seq_one_letter_code
_entity_poly.pdbx_strand_id
1 'polypeptide(L)'
;MYDGKSFYFEINDIPIYMKGANQVPLDYYPSRMMEKSEIDWIFTSAIEANYNMLRIWGGGMYMTEYYYEMADKLGMLIWHDMMFSCKFYPFKQEAFIETSLIEVREQAGRL
;
A
#
# COMPACT_ATOMS: atom_id res chain seq x y z
N MET A 1 -20.45 28.95 -5.19
CA MET A 1 -19.04 28.54 -5.39
C MET A 1 -18.71 27.63 -4.23
N TYR A 2 -18.38 26.36 -4.48
CA TYR A 2 -18.01 25.44 -3.39
C TYR A 2 -16.55 25.72 -3.03
N ASP A 3 -16.28 26.08 -1.78
CA ASP A 3 -14.93 26.18 -1.23
C ASP A 3 -14.38 24.75 -1.04
N GLY A 4 -13.86 24.17 -2.10
CA GLY A 4 -13.15 22.89 -2.06
C GLY A 4 -11.77 23.09 -1.44
N LYS A 5 -11.30 22.07 -0.69
CA LYS A 5 -9.89 21.98 -0.29
C LYS A 5 -9.14 21.15 -1.32
N SER A 6 -7.98 21.64 -1.74
CA SER A 6 -7.07 20.85 -2.56
C SER A 6 -6.51 19.67 -1.76
N PHE A 7 -6.38 18.52 -2.41
CA PHE A 7 -5.67 17.36 -1.90
C PHE A 7 -4.70 16.90 -2.99
N TYR A 8 -3.42 16.91 -2.70
CA TYR A 8 -2.37 16.45 -3.60
C TYR A 8 -1.17 15.95 -2.80
N PHE A 9 -0.33 15.19 -3.45
CA PHE A 9 0.92 14.74 -2.87
C PHE A 9 2.05 15.71 -3.20
N GLU A 10 2.93 15.91 -2.25
CA GLU A 10 4.11 16.75 -2.40
C GLU A 10 5.33 15.98 -1.90
N ILE A 11 6.37 15.94 -2.70
CA ILE A 11 7.63 15.26 -2.39
C ILE A 11 8.76 16.26 -2.60
N ASN A 12 9.52 16.52 -1.55
CA ASN A 12 10.59 17.53 -1.56
C ASN A 12 10.11 18.89 -2.09
N ASP A 13 8.97 19.36 -1.58
CA ASP A 13 8.33 20.62 -1.97
C ASP A 13 7.87 20.68 -3.44
N ILE A 14 7.77 19.55 -4.11
CA ILE A 14 7.29 19.45 -5.49
C ILE A 14 5.95 18.73 -5.52
N PRO A 15 4.86 19.39 -5.95
CA PRO A 15 3.57 18.74 -6.16
C PRO A 15 3.66 17.66 -7.24
N ILE A 16 3.20 16.46 -6.95
CA ILE A 16 3.25 15.32 -7.86
C ILE A 16 1.83 14.78 -8.10
N TYR A 17 1.49 14.58 -9.36
CA TYR A 17 0.30 13.85 -9.74
C TYR A 17 0.55 12.35 -9.66
N MET A 18 -0.22 11.64 -8.81
CA MET A 18 -0.08 10.21 -8.62
C MET A 18 -0.80 9.45 -9.73
N LYS A 19 -0.01 8.75 -10.54
CA LYS A 19 -0.48 7.84 -11.59
C LYS A 19 -0.27 6.41 -11.11
N GLY A 20 -1.35 5.65 -11.00
CA GLY A 20 -1.23 4.30 -10.48
C GLY A 20 -2.56 3.58 -10.36
N ALA A 21 -2.54 2.47 -9.67
CA ALA A 21 -3.70 1.63 -9.44
C ALA A 21 -3.75 1.07 -8.03
N ASN A 22 -4.94 0.58 -7.64
CA ASN A 22 -5.09 -0.22 -6.44
C ASN A 22 -4.61 -1.65 -6.72
N GLN A 23 -3.70 -2.12 -5.89
CA GLN A 23 -3.28 -3.50 -5.90
C GLN A 23 -4.11 -4.29 -4.90
N VAL A 24 -4.88 -5.24 -5.41
CA VAL A 24 -5.53 -6.29 -4.63
C VAL A 24 -4.62 -7.53 -4.60
N PRO A 25 -4.88 -8.53 -3.73
CA PRO A 25 -4.14 -9.79 -3.77
C PRO A 25 -4.14 -10.39 -5.18
N LEU A 26 -2.96 -10.77 -5.68
CA LEU A 26 -2.77 -11.30 -7.03
C LEU A 26 -3.23 -12.72 -7.19
N ASP A 27 -3.26 -13.47 -6.11
CA ASP A 27 -3.67 -14.85 -6.06
C ASP A 27 -4.45 -15.14 -4.78
N TYR A 28 -5.29 -16.18 -4.80
CA TYR A 28 -5.98 -16.68 -3.62
C TYR A 28 -5.01 -17.39 -2.64
N TYR A 29 -3.85 -17.84 -3.12
CA TYR A 29 -2.85 -18.49 -2.31
C TYR A 29 -1.71 -17.54 -1.99
N PRO A 30 -1.54 -17.16 -0.72
CA PRO A 30 -0.50 -16.19 -0.29
C PRO A 30 0.91 -16.61 -0.73
N SER A 31 1.22 -17.91 -0.71
CA SER A 31 2.55 -18.40 -1.12
C SER A 31 2.89 -18.07 -2.56
N ARG A 32 1.90 -18.13 -3.48
CA ARG A 32 2.12 -17.77 -4.88
C ARG A 32 2.20 -16.27 -5.08
N MET A 33 1.34 -15.53 -4.41
CA MET A 33 1.34 -14.06 -4.48
C MET A 33 2.67 -13.45 -4.02
N MET A 34 3.40 -14.13 -3.12
CA MET A 34 4.68 -13.67 -2.57
C MET A 34 5.90 -14.14 -3.37
N GLU A 35 5.69 -14.87 -4.48
CA GLU A 35 6.79 -15.26 -5.35
C GLU A 35 7.43 -14.04 -6.01
N LYS A 36 8.75 -14.05 -6.10
CA LYS A 36 9.50 -12.92 -6.68
C LYS A 36 9.10 -12.64 -8.12
N SER A 37 8.82 -13.65 -8.90
CA SER A 37 8.36 -13.53 -10.29
C SER A 37 7.05 -12.73 -10.41
N GLU A 38 6.12 -12.95 -9.49
CA GLU A 38 4.85 -12.23 -9.46
C GLU A 38 5.06 -10.76 -9.08
N ILE A 39 5.92 -10.52 -8.09
CA ILE A 39 6.29 -9.18 -7.67
C ILE A 39 7.00 -8.43 -8.81
N ASP A 40 7.97 -9.05 -9.47
CA ASP A 40 8.69 -8.48 -10.61
C ASP A 40 7.74 -8.13 -11.76
N TRP A 41 6.76 -9.01 -12.02
CA TRP A 41 5.75 -8.78 -13.04
C TRP A 41 4.89 -7.56 -12.75
N ILE A 42 4.45 -7.37 -11.48
CA ILE A 42 3.68 -6.18 -11.09
C ILE A 42 4.48 -4.91 -11.35
N PHE A 43 5.71 -4.85 -10.85
CA PHE A 43 6.51 -3.65 -10.98
C PHE A 43 6.88 -3.37 -12.43
N THR A 44 7.22 -4.38 -13.21
CA THR A 44 7.47 -4.23 -14.65
C THR A 44 6.24 -3.67 -15.36
N SER A 45 5.07 -4.25 -15.11
CA SER A 45 3.82 -3.79 -15.70
C SER A 45 3.45 -2.35 -15.29
N ALA A 46 3.68 -2.00 -14.02
CA ALA A 46 3.42 -0.66 -13.51
C ALA A 46 4.35 0.37 -14.17
N ILE A 47 5.63 0.06 -14.32
CA ILE A 47 6.60 0.93 -15.00
C ILE A 47 6.24 1.10 -16.47
N GLU A 48 5.92 0.02 -17.19
CA GLU A 48 5.49 0.08 -18.59
C GLU A 48 4.21 0.90 -18.78
N ALA A 49 3.31 0.87 -17.79
CA ALA A 49 2.11 1.70 -17.75
C ALA A 49 2.38 3.15 -17.30
N ASN A 50 3.64 3.52 -17.07
CA ASN A 50 4.06 4.84 -16.59
C ASN A 50 3.42 5.23 -15.24
N TYR A 51 3.29 4.27 -14.34
CA TYR A 51 2.85 4.50 -12.96
C TYR A 51 4.02 5.05 -12.11
N ASN A 52 3.67 5.85 -11.10
CA ASN A 52 4.61 6.31 -10.09
C ASN A 52 4.14 5.98 -8.66
N MET A 53 2.95 5.37 -8.54
CA MET A 53 2.43 4.93 -7.24
C MET A 53 1.60 3.65 -7.40
N LEU A 54 1.70 2.76 -6.41
CA LEU A 54 0.79 1.65 -6.22
C LEU A 54 0.14 1.76 -4.83
N ARG A 55 -1.16 1.46 -4.73
CA ARG A 55 -1.85 1.38 -3.45
C ARG A 55 -2.09 -0.08 -3.09
N ILE A 56 -1.51 -0.52 -1.98
CA ILE A 56 -1.81 -1.82 -1.38
C ILE A 56 -3.12 -1.69 -0.60
N TRP A 57 -4.14 -2.39 -1.07
CA TRP A 57 -5.47 -2.33 -0.51
C TRP A 57 -5.56 -3.07 0.83
N GLY A 58 -6.23 -2.46 1.81
CA GLY A 58 -6.38 -3.00 3.17
C GLY A 58 -7.23 -4.27 3.32
N GLY A 59 -7.77 -4.81 2.23
CA GLY A 59 -8.39 -6.14 2.17
C GLY A 59 -7.44 -7.24 1.70
N GLY A 60 -6.18 -6.91 1.52
CA GLY A 60 -5.13 -7.84 1.14
C GLY A 60 -4.31 -8.30 2.34
N MET A 61 -3.00 -8.18 2.22
CA MET A 61 -2.02 -8.51 3.25
C MET A 61 -0.78 -7.63 3.10
N TYR A 62 0.01 -7.55 4.15
CA TYR A 62 1.30 -6.90 4.10
C TYR A 62 2.24 -7.71 3.20
N MET A 63 2.96 -7.00 2.32
CA MET A 63 3.84 -7.62 1.36
C MET A 63 5.19 -8.03 1.99
N THR A 64 5.97 -8.80 1.24
CA THR A 64 7.33 -9.20 1.65
C THR A 64 8.29 -8.03 1.60
N GLU A 65 9.43 -8.12 2.29
CA GLU A 65 10.53 -7.13 2.19
C GLU A 65 10.94 -6.92 0.73
N TYR A 66 11.03 -7.99 -0.04
CA TYR A 66 11.40 -7.92 -1.45
C TYR A 66 10.48 -6.98 -2.27
N TYR A 67 9.19 -6.92 -1.92
CA TYR A 67 8.27 -6.01 -2.58
C TYR A 67 8.65 -4.54 -2.35
N TYR A 68 8.95 -4.19 -1.10
CA TYR A 68 9.31 -2.81 -0.74
C TYR A 68 10.71 -2.44 -1.25
N GLU A 69 11.67 -3.36 -1.21
CA GLU A 69 12.99 -3.19 -1.84
C GLU A 69 12.87 -2.89 -3.34
N MET A 70 11.94 -3.58 -4.03
CA MET A 70 11.68 -3.31 -5.44
C MET A 70 11.04 -1.95 -5.67
N ALA A 71 10.10 -1.56 -4.80
CA ALA A 71 9.50 -0.22 -4.86
C ALA A 71 10.56 0.88 -4.71
N ASP A 72 11.42 0.77 -3.71
CA ASP A 72 12.53 1.70 -3.47
C ASP A 72 13.50 1.77 -4.64
N LYS A 73 13.94 0.61 -5.12
CA LYS A 73 14.88 0.49 -6.24
C LYS A 73 14.35 1.13 -7.52
N LEU A 74 13.05 1.06 -7.75
CA LEU A 74 12.39 1.55 -8.96
C LEU A 74 11.80 2.95 -8.79
N GLY A 75 11.85 3.52 -7.58
CA GLY A 75 11.24 4.81 -7.27
C GLY A 75 9.71 4.80 -7.34
N MET A 76 9.09 3.65 -7.06
CA MET A 76 7.65 3.50 -7.03
C MET A 76 7.12 3.86 -5.64
N LEU A 77 6.29 4.87 -5.56
CA LEU A 77 5.64 5.25 -4.31
C LEU A 77 4.59 4.21 -3.90
N ILE A 78 4.50 3.95 -2.61
CA ILE A 78 3.52 3.02 -2.05
C ILE A 78 2.56 3.77 -1.12
N TRP A 79 1.27 3.75 -1.48
CA TRP A 79 0.21 4.07 -0.53
C TRP A 79 -0.21 2.77 0.15
N HIS A 80 0.10 2.62 1.41
CA HIS A 80 -0.17 1.39 2.13
C HIS A 80 -1.36 1.56 3.07
N ASP A 81 -2.47 0.87 2.77
CA ASP A 81 -3.56 0.76 3.73
C ASP A 81 -3.14 -0.17 4.88
N MET A 82 -3.56 0.15 6.09
CA MET A 82 -3.60 -0.86 7.14
C MET A 82 -4.73 -1.84 6.86
N MET A 83 -4.64 -3.07 7.38
CA MET A 83 -5.52 -4.19 7.01
C MET A 83 -6.94 -4.07 7.60
N PHE A 84 -7.55 -2.89 7.46
CA PHE A 84 -8.92 -2.58 7.86
C PHE A 84 -9.76 -2.24 6.63
N SER A 85 -10.46 -3.23 6.05
CA SER A 85 -11.30 -2.95 4.89
C SER A 85 -12.69 -3.56 5.00
N CYS A 86 -13.66 -2.85 4.44
CA CYS A 86 -15.02 -3.33 4.11
C CYS A 86 -15.81 -4.02 5.23
N LYS A 87 -15.48 -3.76 6.49
CA LYS A 87 -16.16 -4.33 7.67
C LYS A 87 -16.27 -3.33 8.81
N PHE A 88 -17.20 -3.60 9.71
CA PHE A 88 -17.25 -2.93 11.02
C PHE A 88 -16.29 -3.65 11.97
N TYR A 89 -15.28 -2.94 12.42
CA TYR A 89 -14.31 -3.43 13.39
C TYR A 89 -14.70 -2.99 14.81
N PRO A 90 -14.39 -3.78 15.83
CA PRO A 90 -14.81 -3.50 17.20
C PRO A 90 -13.92 -2.46 17.90
N PHE A 91 -13.76 -1.27 17.29
CA PHE A 91 -12.94 -0.17 17.82
C PHE A 91 -13.41 0.40 19.18
N LYS A 92 -14.48 -0.16 19.76
CA LYS A 92 -14.89 0.15 21.15
C LYS A 92 -14.29 -0.82 22.16
N GLN A 93 -13.67 -1.90 21.72
CA GLN A 93 -13.03 -2.90 22.58
C GLN A 93 -11.55 -2.55 22.75
N GLU A 94 -11.14 -2.32 23.97
CA GLU A 94 -9.78 -1.90 24.32
C GLU A 94 -8.72 -2.89 23.84
N ALA A 95 -8.92 -4.18 24.08
CA ALA A 95 -8.02 -5.23 23.61
C ALA A 95 -7.83 -5.25 22.08
N PHE A 96 -8.89 -4.94 21.32
CA PHE A 96 -8.80 -4.83 19.88
C PHE A 96 -7.98 -3.59 19.45
N ILE A 97 -8.21 -2.46 20.11
CA ILE A 97 -7.46 -1.23 19.86
C ILE A 97 -5.96 -1.43 20.16
N GLU A 98 -5.64 -2.01 21.30
CA GLU A 98 -4.24 -2.29 21.69
C GLU A 98 -3.53 -3.17 20.68
N THR A 99 -4.14 -4.30 20.29
CA THR A 99 -3.58 -5.20 19.28
C THR A 99 -3.40 -4.51 17.94
N SER A 100 -4.39 -3.72 17.50
CA SER A 100 -4.32 -2.97 16.25
C SER A 100 -3.21 -1.91 16.27
N LEU A 101 -3.01 -1.24 17.40
CA LEU A 101 -1.94 -0.24 17.55
C LEU A 101 -0.54 -0.89 17.52
N ILE A 102 -0.39 -2.09 18.06
CA ILE A 102 0.86 -2.84 17.97
C ILE A 102 1.17 -3.15 16.50
N GLU A 103 0.20 -3.74 15.77
CA GLU A 103 0.34 -4.04 14.35
C GLU A 103 0.70 -2.80 13.51
N VAL A 104 -0.03 -1.70 13.70
CA VAL A 104 0.21 -0.45 12.97
C VAL A 104 1.62 0.08 13.25
N ARG A 105 2.08 0.05 14.51
CA ARG A 105 3.43 0.50 14.87
C ARG A 105 4.52 -0.38 14.26
N GLU A 106 4.34 -1.69 14.30
CA GLU A 106 5.29 -2.64 13.71
C GLU A 106 5.39 -2.45 12.19
N GLN A 107 4.26 -2.34 11.51
CA GLN A 107 4.26 -2.14 10.06
C GLN A 107 4.80 -0.77 9.65
N ALA A 108 4.39 0.30 10.33
CA ALA A 108 4.92 1.64 10.03
C ALA A 108 6.41 1.79 10.36
N GLY A 109 6.93 1.02 11.32
CA GLY A 109 8.37 1.00 11.64
C GLY A 109 9.21 0.16 10.70
N ARG A 110 8.57 -0.75 9.94
CA ARG A 110 9.21 -1.59 8.93
C ARG A 110 9.33 -0.89 7.57
N LEU A 111 8.38 -0.02 7.27
CA LEU A 111 8.24 0.71 5.99
C LEU A 111 8.91 2.08 6.06
#